data_2d23fbb2008a90e95e4c01d1f7af03d7
#
_entry.id   2d23fbb2008a90e95e4c01d1f7af03d7
#
_cell.length_a   1.000
_cell.length_b   1.000
_cell.length_c   1.000
_cell.angle_alpha   90.00
_cell.angle_beta   90.00
_cell.angle_gamma   90.00
#
_symmetry.space_group_name_H-M   'P 1'
#
loop_
_entity.id
_entity.type
_entity.pdbx_description
1 polymer ?
#
loop_
_entity_poly.entity_id
_entity_poly.type
_entity_poly.pdbx_seq_one_letter_code
_entity_poly.pdbx_strand_id
1 'polypeptide(L)'
;MTQKANVSAVDALEAFRADLVVYISKARPTIEEVSGEVLRTRLWLDNEQRTHWETQLRRLNLELEQAQQALFSARISNLREETAAEVNAFHRAKRARDYADDKLRTLKRWSRDFENRVQPLVKQTEKLHTLLANDLVQAIAYLTQAVNTLDAYASIPPPSAGPAAVPAGRTVAAPETGGSKLEARSPGATPSGGTATANK
;
A
#
# COMPACT_ATOMS: atom_id res chain seq x y z
N MET A 1 12.91 -44.78 0.86
CA MET A 1 13.24 -43.50 1.56
C MET A 1 12.56 -42.26 0.94
N THR A 2 11.95 -42.35 -0.23
CA THR A 2 11.31 -41.23 -0.95
C THR A 2 9.94 -40.77 -0.41
N GLN A 3 9.17 -41.68 0.24
CA GLN A 3 7.84 -41.30 0.78
C GLN A 3 7.87 -40.33 1.99
N LYS A 4 8.86 -40.47 2.89
CA LYS A 4 8.98 -39.57 4.05
C LYS A 4 9.32 -38.12 3.68
N ALA A 5 10.08 -37.90 2.61
CA ALA A 5 10.43 -36.58 2.13
C ALA A 5 9.23 -35.85 1.50
N ASN A 6 8.33 -36.56 0.82
CA ASN A 6 7.13 -35.98 0.21
C ASN A 6 6.08 -35.57 1.25
N VAL A 7 5.86 -36.35 2.30
CA VAL A 7 4.90 -35.98 3.36
C VAL A 7 5.35 -34.76 4.15
N SER A 8 6.63 -34.69 4.51
CA SER A 8 7.17 -33.53 5.22
C SER A 8 7.15 -32.21 4.37
N ALA A 9 7.22 -32.33 3.04
CA ALA A 9 7.12 -31.19 2.14
C ALA A 9 5.66 -30.67 2.02
N VAL A 10 4.67 -31.59 2.02
CA VAL A 10 3.25 -31.18 1.99
C VAL A 10 2.86 -30.52 3.30
N ASP A 11 3.20 -31.13 4.43
CA ASP A 11 2.95 -30.56 5.77
C ASP A 11 3.58 -29.16 5.92
N ALA A 12 4.80 -28.98 5.38
CA ALA A 12 5.46 -27.65 5.39
C ALA A 12 4.71 -26.60 4.54
N LEU A 13 4.16 -26.99 3.38
CA LEU A 13 3.35 -26.09 2.55
C LEU A 13 2.02 -25.75 3.20
N GLU A 14 1.39 -26.72 3.89
CA GLU A 14 0.17 -26.45 4.66
C GLU A 14 0.42 -25.50 5.83
N ALA A 15 1.49 -25.72 6.59
CA ALA A 15 1.89 -24.84 7.67
C ALA A 15 2.17 -23.42 7.14
N PHE A 16 2.92 -23.28 6.04
CA PHE A 16 3.18 -22.00 5.42
C PHE A 16 1.89 -21.31 4.95
N ARG A 17 0.95 -22.04 4.34
CA ARG A 17 -0.37 -21.50 3.96
C ARG A 17 -1.14 -21.00 5.16
N ALA A 18 -1.15 -21.73 6.27
CA ALA A 18 -1.82 -21.35 7.51
C ALA A 18 -1.20 -20.06 8.10
N ASP A 19 0.13 -19.98 8.15
CA ASP A 19 0.87 -18.79 8.61
C ASP A 19 0.59 -17.59 7.72
N LEU A 20 0.48 -17.76 6.41
CA LEU A 20 0.15 -16.70 5.47
C LEU A 20 -1.26 -16.16 5.69
N VAL A 21 -2.24 -17.01 5.97
CA VAL A 21 -3.61 -16.60 6.33
C VAL A 21 -3.61 -15.79 7.62
N VAL A 22 -2.88 -16.24 8.66
CA VAL A 22 -2.73 -15.54 9.92
C VAL A 22 -2.03 -14.17 9.71
N TYR A 23 -1.00 -14.14 8.87
CA TYR A 23 -0.32 -12.89 8.53
C TYR A 23 -1.26 -11.88 7.88
N ILE A 24 -2.00 -12.26 6.85
CA ILE A 24 -2.96 -11.39 6.16
C ILE A 24 -4.02 -10.86 7.12
N SER A 25 -4.57 -11.73 7.99
CA SER A 25 -5.61 -11.36 8.94
C SER A 25 -5.16 -10.30 9.95
N LYS A 26 -3.85 -10.25 10.25
CA LYS A 26 -3.26 -9.23 11.14
C LYS A 26 -2.77 -8.00 10.37
N ALA A 27 -2.12 -8.20 9.23
CA ALA A 27 -1.50 -7.11 8.49
C ALA A 27 -2.52 -6.17 7.84
N ARG A 28 -3.63 -6.70 7.30
CA ARG A 28 -4.66 -5.89 6.64
C ARG A 28 -5.27 -4.85 7.58
N PRO A 29 -5.84 -5.19 8.75
CA PRO A 29 -6.43 -4.21 9.65
C PRO A 29 -5.39 -3.19 10.15
N THR A 30 -4.14 -3.60 10.38
CA THR A 30 -3.07 -2.66 10.78
C THR A 30 -2.80 -1.60 9.70
N ILE A 31 -2.79 -1.99 8.42
CA ILE A 31 -2.59 -1.06 7.31
C ILE A 31 -3.79 -0.11 7.17
N GLU A 32 -5.01 -0.63 7.34
CA GLU A 32 -6.24 0.17 7.32
C GLU A 32 -6.25 1.19 8.48
N GLU A 33 -5.82 0.78 9.68
CA GLU A 33 -5.68 1.65 10.84
C GLU A 33 -4.66 2.78 10.59
N VAL A 34 -3.46 2.44 10.09
CA VAL A 34 -2.43 3.44 9.73
C VAL A 34 -2.96 4.44 8.69
N SER A 35 -3.66 3.96 7.67
CA SER A 35 -4.27 4.82 6.65
C SER A 35 -5.33 5.75 7.25
N GLY A 36 -6.14 5.24 8.17
CA GLY A 36 -7.13 6.00 8.92
C GLY A 36 -6.50 7.08 9.82
N GLU A 37 -5.39 6.77 10.50
CA GLU A 37 -4.67 7.74 11.34
C GLU A 37 -4.04 8.86 10.51
N VAL A 38 -3.48 8.55 9.36
CA VAL A 38 -2.94 9.55 8.43
C VAL A 38 -4.04 10.52 8.00
N LEU A 39 -5.22 10.00 7.62
CA LEU A 39 -6.35 10.83 7.22
C LEU A 39 -6.87 11.69 8.39
N ARG A 40 -7.01 11.13 9.58
CA ARG A 40 -7.40 11.87 10.80
C ARG A 40 -6.43 13.00 11.11
N THR A 41 -5.13 12.74 11.05
CA THR A 41 -4.10 13.73 11.32
C THR A 41 -4.15 14.87 10.29
N ARG A 42 -4.37 14.55 9.00
CA ARG A 42 -4.55 15.57 7.95
C ARG A 42 -5.76 16.45 8.24
N LEU A 43 -6.91 15.85 8.51
CA LEU A 43 -8.13 16.59 8.81
C LEU A 43 -8.00 17.45 10.08
N TRP A 44 -7.32 16.94 11.10
CA TRP A 44 -7.04 17.68 12.32
C TRP A 44 -6.16 18.91 12.06
N LEU A 45 -5.08 18.77 11.27
CA LEU A 45 -4.21 19.89 10.89
C LEU A 45 -4.93 20.93 10.04
N ASP A 46 -5.61 20.49 8.99
CA ASP A 46 -6.15 21.40 7.96
C ASP A 46 -7.48 22.05 8.39
N ASN A 47 -8.29 21.37 9.19
CA ASN A 47 -9.59 21.86 9.60
C ASN A 47 -9.61 22.32 11.06
N GLU A 48 -9.40 21.42 12.01
CA GLU A 48 -9.61 21.72 13.43
C GLU A 48 -8.62 22.76 13.94
N GLN A 49 -7.34 22.49 13.78
CA GLN A 49 -6.31 23.40 14.28
C GLN A 49 -6.29 24.73 13.55
N ARG A 50 -6.49 24.69 12.24
CA ARG A 50 -6.55 25.90 11.43
C ARG A 50 -7.74 26.78 11.84
N THR A 51 -8.94 26.23 11.92
CA THR A 51 -10.15 26.96 12.31
C THR A 51 -10.02 27.50 13.74
N HIS A 52 -9.46 26.71 14.66
CA HIS A 52 -9.21 27.16 16.03
C HIS A 52 -8.33 28.42 16.05
N TRP A 53 -7.16 28.38 15.42
CA TRP A 53 -6.23 29.51 15.43
C TRP A 53 -6.71 30.70 14.62
N GLU A 54 -7.42 30.50 13.52
CA GLU A 54 -8.06 31.60 12.77
C GLU A 54 -9.12 32.32 13.63
N THR A 55 -9.91 31.58 14.37
CA THR A 55 -10.91 32.13 15.30
C THR A 55 -10.24 32.88 16.45
N GLN A 56 -9.20 32.31 17.05
CA GLN A 56 -8.41 32.97 18.09
C GLN A 56 -7.77 34.27 17.57
N LEU A 57 -7.20 34.26 16.37
CA LEU A 57 -6.59 35.44 15.77
C LEU A 57 -7.60 36.56 15.55
N ARG A 58 -8.83 36.25 15.06
CA ARG A 58 -9.91 37.21 14.91
C ARG A 58 -10.27 37.88 16.25
N ARG A 59 -10.43 37.06 17.28
CA ARG A 59 -10.73 37.57 18.63
C ARG A 59 -9.60 38.46 19.16
N LEU A 60 -8.35 38.04 19.06
CA LEU A 60 -7.18 38.80 19.52
C LEU A 60 -6.94 40.06 18.74
N ASN A 61 -7.32 40.11 17.46
CA ASN A 61 -7.32 41.39 16.68
C ASN A 61 -8.31 42.38 17.26
N LEU A 62 -9.53 41.94 17.59
CA LEU A 62 -10.52 42.84 18.25
C LEU A 62 -10.01 43.35 19.61
N GLU A 63 -9.42 42.48 20.43
CA GLU A 63 -8.82 42.86 21.71
C GLU A 63 -7.66 43.87 21.50
N LEU A 64 -6.85 43.72 20.47
CA LEU A 64 -5.79 44.66 20.13
C LEU A 64 -6.35 46.01 19.68
N GLU A 65 -7.37 46.03 18.81
CA GLU A 65 -8.05 47.22 18.36
C GLU A 65 -8.68 48.01 19.55
N GLN A 66 -9.33 47.28 20.46
CA GLN A 66 -9.90 47.90 21.69
C GLN A 66 -8.80 48.52 22.58
N ALA A 67 -7.70 47.78 22.77
CA ALA A 67 -6.56 48.30 23.56
C ALA A 67 -5.89 49.51 22.87
N GLN A 68 -5.81 49.52 21.53
CA GLN A 68 -5.34 50.64 20.74
C GLN A 68 -6.23 51.88 20.88
N GLN A 69 -7.55 51.68 20.79
CA GLN A 69 -8.53 52.76 20.96
C GLN A 69 -8.49 53.36 22.37
N ALA A 70 -8.40 52.53 23.39
CA ALA A 70 -8.26 52.95 24.78
C ALA A 70 -6.99 53.80 25.00
N LEU A 71 -5.84 53.32 24.46
CA LEU A 71 -4.59 54.06 24.52
C LEU A 71 -4.66 55.41 23.78
N PHE A 72 -5.27 55.43 22.58
CA PHE A 72 -5.47 56.60 21.78
C PHE A 72 -6.39 57.64 22.49
N SER A 73 -7.51 57.16 23.06
CA SER A 73 -8.44 58.00 23.83
C SER A 73 -7.77 58.63 25.04
N ALA A 74 -6.91 57.88 25.76
CA ALA A 74 -6.16 58.39 26.89
C ALA A 74 -5.16 59.48 26.47
N ARG A 75 -4.54 59.37 25.30
CA ARG A 75 -3.61 60.35 24.75
C ARG A 75 -4.28 61.67 24.32
N ILE A 76 -5.47 61.59 23.72
CA ILE A 76 -6.21 62.77 23.25
C ILE A 76 -6.87 63.50 24.43
N SER A 77 -7.28 62.76 25.44
CA SER A 77 -7.87 63.35 26.65
C SER A 77 -6.78 64.02 27.46
N ASN A 78 -6.41 65.25 27.14
CA ASN A 78 -5.40 66.08 27.86
C ASN A 78 -5.61 66.16 29.38
N LEU A 79 -6.65 65.51 29.91
CA LEU A 79 -7.02 65.49 31.32
C LEU A 79 -6.49 64.22 32.05
N ARG A 80 -5.91 63.28 31.33
CA ARG A 80 -5.45 62.02 31.89
C ARG A 80 -4.13 61.61 31.25
N GLU A 81 -3.10 61.50 32.06
CA GLU A 81 -1.83 60.90 31.64
C GLU A 81 -2.02 59.44 31.24
N GLU A 82 -1.28 59.00 30.20
CA GLU A 82 -1.26 57.57 29.82
C GLU A 82 -0.95 56.74 31.05
N THR A 83 -1.87 55.87 31.46
CA THR A 83 -1.58 55.01 32.57
C THR A 83 -0.73 53.82 32.08
N ALA A 84 0.27 53.42 32.86
CA ALA A 84 1.09 52.24 32.56
C ALA A 84 0.24 50.98 32.31
N ALA A 85 -1.00 50.95 32.86
CA ALA A 85 -1.95 49.87 32.64
C ALA A 85 -2.42 49.77 31.17
N GLU A 86 -2.74 50.89 30.50
CA GLU A 86 -3.19 50.88 29.10
C GLU A 86 -2.07 50.54 28.14
N VAL A 87 -0.85 51.01 28.38
CA VAL A 87 0.36 50.62 27.63
C VAL A 87 0.64 49.14 27.79
N ASN A 88 0.56 48.62 29.01
CA ASN A 88 0.76 47.21 29.29
C ASN A 88 -0.34 46.32 28.66
N ALA A 89 -1.60 46.78 28.67
CA ALA A 89 -2.72 46.07 28.03
C ALA A 89 -2.51 45.98 26.51
N PHE A 90 -2.12 47.07 25.86
CA PHE A 90 -1.77 47.10 24.44
C PHE A 90 -0.62 46.13 24.10
N HIS A 91 0.47 46.17 24.85
CA HIS A 91 1.61 45.26 24.62
C HIS A 91 1.26 43.82 24.86
N ARG A 92 0.38 43.52 25.83
CA ARG A 92 -0.12 42.17 26.08
C ARG A 92 -0.98 41.66 24.92
N ALA A 93 -1.93 42.48 24.47
CA ALA A 93 -2.81 42.12 23.35
C ALA A 93 -1.98 41.93 22.06
N LYS A 94 -1.00 42.80 21.80
CA LYS A 94 -0.08 42.65 20.66
C LYS A 94 0.70 41.36 20.71
N ARG A 95 1.31 41.01 21.83
CA ARG A 95 2.05 39.73 21.98
C ARG A 95 1.15 38.52 21.80
N ALA A 96 -0.08 38.56 22.34
CA ALA A 96 -1.04 37.45 22.19
C ALA A 96 -1.44 37.27 20.72
N ARG A 97 -1.69 38.35 20.01
CA ARG A 97 -2.01 38.32 18.57
C ARG A 97 -0.84 37.80 17.74
N ASP A 98 0.38 38.30 18.00
CA ASP A 98 1.59 37.85 17.28
C ASP A 98 1.86 36.39 17.53
N TYR A 99 1.65 35.88 18.74
CA TYR A 99 1.73 34.45 19.05
C TYR A 99 0.73 33.62 18.24
N ALA A 100 -0.53 34.06 18.13
CA ALA A 100 -1.53 33.34 17.35
C ALA A 100 -1.19 33.33 15.84
N ASP A 101 -0.67 34.44 15.30
CA ASP A 101 -0.21 34.53 13.92
C ASP A 101 0.98 33.59 13.65
N ASP A 102 1.94 33.53 14.56
CA ASP A 102 3.08 32.60 14.47
C ASP A 102 2.63 31.13 14.54
N LYS A 103 1.61 30.82 15.36
CA LYS A 103 1.01 29.47 15.39
C LYS A 103 0.37 29.11 14.05
N LEU A 104 -0.38 30.01 13.43
CA LEU A 104 -0.95 29.80 12.10
C LEU A 104 0.11 29.61 11.00
N ARG A 105 1.18 30.39 11.03
CA ARG A 105 2.31 30.21 10.09
C ARG A 105 2.99 28.87 10.29
N THR A 106 3.20 28.48 11.53
CA THR A 106 3.80 27.19 11.88
C THR A 106 2.90 26.04 11.44
N LEU A 107 1.59 26.15 11.66
CA LEU A 107 0.61 25.15 11.22
C LEU A 107 0.61 24.97 9.70
N LYS A 108 0.60 26.08 8.93
CA LYS A 108 0.70 26.04 7.46
C LYS A 108 1.98 25.35 6.97
N ARG A 109 3.10 25.57 7.66
CA ARG A 109 4.35 24.89 7.35
C ARG A 109 4.23 23.39 7.66
N TRP A 110 3.72 23.03 8.83
CA TRP A 110 3.55 21.62 9.22
C TRP A 110 2.59 20.86 8.30
N SER A 111 1.49 21.47 7.87
CA SER A 111 0.57 20.85 6.91
C SER A 111 1.29 20.52 5.59
N ARG A 112 2.10 21.43 5.05
CA ARG A 112 2.90 21.18 3.84
C ARG A 112 3.97 20.11 4.05
N ASP A 113 4.70 20.19 5.16
CA ASP A 113 5.77 19.24 5.47
C ASP A 113 5.19 17.84 5.71
N PHE A 114 4.03 17.75 6.36
CA PHE A 114 3.29 16.51 6.56
C PHE A 114 2.91 15.89 5.22
N GLU A 115 2.26 16.67 4.34
CA GLU A 115 1.86 16.20 3.02
C GLU A 115 3.04 15.68 2.21
N ASN A 116 4.14 16.44 2.14
CA ASN A 116 5.33 16.07 1.39
C ASN A 116 6.00 14.79 1.90
N ARG A 117 6.00 14.57 3.21
CA ARG A 117 6.63 13.39 3.83
C ARG A 117 5.71 12.17 3.81
N VAL A 118 4.42 12.36 3.97
CA VAL A 118 3.47 11.27 4.12
C VAL A 118 2.99 10.72 2.76
N GLN A 119 2.86 11.56 1.74
CA GLN A 119 2.44 11.13 0.40
C GLN A 119 3.22 9.93 -0.18
N PRO A 120 4.55 9.92 -0.15
CA PRO A 120 5.30 8.75 -0.66
C PRO A 120 5.05 7.50 0.19
N LEU A 121 4.85 7.64 1.52
CA LEU A 121 4.57 6.53 2.43
C LEU A 121 3.17 5.97 2.20
N VAL A 122 2.17 6.83 2.01
CA VAL A 122 0.79 6.41 1.65
C VAL A 122 0.80 5.58 0.38
N LYS A 123 1.53 6.00 -0.66
CA LYS A 123 1.65 5.21 -1.90
C LYS A 123 2.28 3.84 -1.67
N GLN A 124 3.25 3.73 -0.76
CA GLN A 124 3.83 2.43 -0.39
C GLN A 124 2.84 1.57 0.38
N THR A 125 2.09 2.18 1.30
CA THR A 125 1.04 1.50 2.07
C THR A 125 -0.09 1.00 1.17
N GLU A 126 -0.50 1.78 0.17
CA GLU A 126 -1.48 1.38 -0.84
C GLU A 126 -1.00 0.18 -1.68
N LYS A 127 0.27 0.18 -2.09
CA LYS A 127 0.87 -0.98 -2.79
C LYS A 127 0.86 -2.22 -1.91
N LEU A 128 1.24 -2.08 -0.64
CA LEU A 128 1.21 -3.18 0.31
C LEU A 128 -0.23 -3.68 0.55
N HIS A 129 -1.19 -2.78 0.66
CA HIS A 129 -2.61 -3.13 0.76
C HIS A 129 -3.08 -3.93 -0.46
N THR A 130 -2.71 -3.50 -1.67
CA THR A 130 -3.04 -4.21 -2.91
C THR A 130 -2.43 -5.61 -2.95
N LEU A 131 -1.17 -5.76 -2.53
CA LEU A 131 -0.49 -7.05 -2.42
C LEU A 131 -1.21 -7.97 -1.43
N LEU A 132 -1.58 -7.46 -0.24
CA LEU A 132 -2.32 -8.25 0.76
C LEU A 132 -3.74 -8.62 0.31
N ALA A 133 -4.41 -7.72 -0.42
CA ALA A 133 -5.78 -7.92 -0.86
C ALA A 133 -5.91 -8.89 -2.05
N ASN A 134 -4.97 -8.85 -2.97
CA ASN A 134 -5.04 -9.57 -4.24
C ASN A 134 -3.98 -10.68 -4.34
N ASP A 135 -2.70 -10.30 -4.30
CA ASP A 135 -1.62 -11.23 -4.65
C ASP A 135 -1.47 -12.36 -3.63
N LEU A 136 -1.53 -12.03 -2.34
CA LEU A 136 -1.45 -13.04 -1.29
C LEU A 136 -2.69 -13.92 -1.22
N VAL A 137 -3.87 -13.41 -1.56
CA VAL A 137 -5.09 -14.22 -1.66
C VAL A 137 -4.98 -15.22 -2.81
N GLN A 138 -4.47 -14.79 -3.96
CA GLN A 138 -4.18 -15.67 -5.10
C GLN A 138 -3.10 -16.71 -4.75
N ALA A 139 -2.05 -16.29 -4.04
CA ALA A 139 -1.01 -17.20 -3.57
C ALA A 139 -1.56 -18.29 -2.64
N ILE A 140 -2.48 -17.97 -1.73
CA ILE A 140 -3.15 -18.95 -0.87
C ILE A 140 -3.98 -19.94 -1.71
N ALA A 141 -4.71 -19.45 -2.70
CA ALA A 141 -5.49 -20.33 -3.60
C ALA A 141 -4.57 -21.27 -4.38
N TYR A 142 -3.44 -20.75 -4.90
CA TYR A 142 -2.43 -21.55 -5.58
C TYR A 142 -1.80 -22.61 -4.66
N LEU A 143 -1.41 -22.24 -3.44
CA LEU A 143 -0.88 -23.18 -2.45
C LEU A 143 -1.89 -24.26 -2.11
N THR A 144 -3.16 -23.92 -1.97
CA THR A 144 -4.23 -24.89 -1.71
C THR A 144 -4.35 -25.90 -2.85
N GLN A 145 -4.31 -25.43 -4.10
CA GLN A 145 -4.33 -26.30 -5.27
C GLN A 145 -3.08 -27.19 -5.34
N ALA A 146 -1.91 -26.64 -5.06
CA ALA A 146 -0.66 -27.39 -5.07
C ALA A 146 -0.65 -28.52 -4.01
N VAL A 147 -1.10 -28.21 -2.78
CA VAL A 147 -1.23 -29.21 -1.70
C VAL A 147 -2.19 -30.32 -2.13
N ASN A 148 -3.39 -29.98 -2.60
CA ASN A 148 -4.38 -30.98 -3.05
C ASN A 148 -3.84 -31.87 -4.19
N THR A 149 -3.05 -31.30 -5.10
CA THR A 149 -2.44 -32.06 -6.19
C THR A 149 -1.36 -33.03 -5.68
N LEU A 150 -0.52 -32.56 -4.75
CA LEU A 150 0.51 -33.40 -4.13
C LEU A 150 -0.09 -34.53 -3.31
N ASP A 151 -1.17 -34.29 -2.57
CA ASP A 151 -1.90 -35.31 -1.82
C ASP A 151 -2.53 -36.36 -2.76
N ALA A 152 -3.10 -35.92 -3.88
CA ALA A 152 -3.62 -36.82 -4.90
C ALA A 152 -2.52 -37.71 -5.49
N TYR A 153 -1.33 -37.14 -5.72
CA TYR A 153 -0.17 -37.95 -6.15
C TYR A 153 0.31 -38.95 -5.08
N ALA A 154 0.33 -38.54 -3.82
CA ALA A 154 0.74 -39.37 -2.71
C ALA A 154 -0.24 -40.55 -2.46
N SER A 155 -1.51 -40.37 -2.81
CA SER A 155 -2.55 -41.41 -2.64
C SER A 155 -2.62 -42.44 -3.78
N ILE A 156 -1.88 -42.22 -4.89
CA ILE A 156 -1.80 -43.20 -5.98
C ILE A 156 -0.98 -44.41 -5.50
N PRO A 157 -1.55 -45.64 -5.37
CA PRO A 157 -0.79 -46.82 -4.97
C PRO A 157 0.29 -47.11 -6.03
N PRO A 158 1.50 -47.54 -5.61
CA PRO A 158 2.53 -47.92 -6.56
C PRO A 158 1.97 -49.01 -7.46
N PRO A 159 2.29 -48.97 -8.79
CA PRO A 159 1.84 -50.02 -9.68
C PRO A 159 2.27 -51.38 -9.09
N SER A 160 1.31 -52.24 -8.72
CA SER A 160 1.62 -53.58 -8.26
C SER A 160 2.38 -54.26 -9.39
N ALA A 161 3.64 -54.64 -9.13
CA ALA A 161 4.38 -55.51 -10.01
C ALA A 161 3.62 -56.85 -10.07
N GLY A 162 2.71 -56.95 -10.98
CA GLY A 162 2.08 -58.20 -11.32
C GLY A 162 3.17 -59.18 -11.75
N PRO A 163 3.08 -60.48 -11.37
CA PRO A 163 4.11 -61.43 -11.72
C PRO A 163 4.22 -61.50 -13.24
N ALA A 164 5.43 -61.31 -13.75
CA ALA A 164 5.77 -61.48 -15.13
C ALA A 164 5.44 -62.89 -15.55
N ALA A 165 4.28 -63.13 -16.15
CA ALA A 165 4.01 -64.31 -16.90
C ALA A 165 4.79 -64.25 -18.21
N VAL A 166 5.87 -64.99 -18.22
CA VAL A 166 6.62 -65.32 -19.44
C VAL A 166 5.80 -66.35 -20.22
N PRO A 167 5.33 -66.12 -21.44
CA PRO A 167 4.99 -67.18 -22.35
C PRO A 167 6.23 -67.46 -23.19
N ALA A 168 6.80 -68.65 -22.92
CA ALA A 168 7.78 -69.32 -23.76
C ALA A 168 7.20 -69.61 -25.15
N GLY A 169 7.95 -69.29 -26.16
CA GLY A 169 8.06 -70.04 -27.41
C GLY A 169 6.99 -69.84 -28.47
N ARG A 170 7.37 -69.11 -29.54
CA ARG A 170 7.25 -69.75 -30.91
C ARG A 170 8.13 -68.97 -31.90
N THR A 171 9.07 -69.75 -32.40
CA THR A 171 9.97 -69.49 -33.51
C THR A 171 9.22 -69.29 -34.86
N VAL A 172 9.95 -68.65 -35.76
CA VAL A 172 9.99 -68.72 -37.25
C VAL A 172 9.10 -67.81 -38.07
N ALA A 173 9.66 -66.86 -38.74
CA ALA A 173 9.90 -66.66 -40.18
C ALA A 173 9.94 -65.23 -40.57
N ALA A 174 11.05 -64.80 -41.06
CA ALA A 174 11.12 -63.65 -42.03
C ALA A 174 10.68 -64.18 -43.42
N PRO A 175 10.25 -63.37 -44.38
CA PRO A 175 11.13 -62.54 -45.19
C PRO A 175 10.54 -61.23 -45.69
N GLU A 176 11.49 -60.32 -45.90
CA GLU A 176 11.78 -59.54 -47.10
C GLU A 176 10.76 -58.57 -47.72
N THR A 177 11.34 -57.41 -47.97
CA THR A 177 11.27 -56.54 -49.15
C THR A 177 10.16 -55.52 -49.34
N GLY A 178 10.64 -54.35 -49.66
CA GLY A 178 10.02 -53.32 -50.50
C GLY A 178 9.74 -52.02 -49.74
N GLY A 179 10.44 -51.00 -49.77
CA GLY A 179 11.04 -50.26 -50.86
C GLY A 179 10.26 -48.95 -51.07
N SER A 180 10.99 -47.89 -51.02
CA SER A 180 10.75 -46.66 -51.78
C SER A 180 9.89 -45.55 -51.11
N LYS A 181 10.47 -44.47 -50.86
CA LYS A 181 10.71 -43.23 -51.59
C LYS A 181 10.12 -41.99 -50.90
N LEU A 182 11.00 -41.15 -50.39
CA LEU A 182 11.16 -39.74 -50.67
C LEU A 182 9.89 -38.93 -50.95
N GLU A 183 9.66 -37.91 -50.15
CA GLU A 183 9.85 -36.54 -50.69
C GLU A 183 9.76 -35.49 -49.57
N ALA A 184 10.77 -34.67 -49.58
CA ALA A 184 10.93 -33.43 -48.85
C ALA A 184 10.06 -32.33 -49.46
N ARG A 185 9.57 -31.41 -48.59
CA ARG A 185 9.44 -30.00 -49.00
C ARG A 185 9.20 -29.09 -47.77
N SER A 186 10.18 -28.36 -47.43
CA SER A 186 10.10 -26.95 -47.02
C SER A 186 10.39 -26.11 -48.26
N PRO A 187 10.28 -24.80 -48.30
CA PRO A 187 9.95 -23.73 -47.37
C PRO A 187 9.11 -22.58 -48.00
N GLY A 188 8.93 -21.50 -47.26
CA GLY A 188 8.58 -20.21 -47.85
C GLY A 188 7.70 -19.37 -46.89
N ALA A 189 8.22 -18.42 -46.29
CA ALA A 189 8.63 -17.06 -46.63
C ALA A 189 7.60 -16.03 -46.14
N THR A 190 8.07 -15.14 -45.28
CA THR A 190 7.56 -13.80 -44.99
C THR A 190 7.44 -12.96 -46.29
N PRO A 191 6.64 -11.89 -46.34
CA PRO A 191 7.10 -10.59 -45.83
C PRO A 191 5.96 -9.65 -45.33
N SER A 192 6.28 -8.72 -44.37
CA SER A 192 6.66 -7.33 -44.65
C SER A 192 5.54 -6.35 -45.02
N GLY A 193 5.50 -5.28 -44.36
CA GLY A 193 4.93 -3.98 -44.76
C GLY A 193 3.78 -3.53 -43.86
N GLY A 194 3.74 -2.38 -43.27
CA GLY A 194 4.47 -1.15 -43.39
C GLY A 194 3.60 0.00 -42.90
N THR A 195 4.26 1.00 -42.41
CA THR A 195 3.90 2.45 -42.41
C THR A 195 2.67 2.89 -41.60
N ALA A 196 2.83 3.67 -40.57
CA ALA A 196 3.10 5.12 -40.47
C ALA A 196 1.83 5.99 -40.45
N THR A 197 1.87 6.91 -39.59
CA THR A 197 1.43 8.32 -39.47
C THR A 197 0.63 8.54 -38.21
N ALA A 198 1.14 9.28 -37.24
CA ALA A 198 1.28 10.74 -37.11
C ALA A 198 -0.07 11.46 -36.92
N ASN A 199 -0.12 12.12 -35.82
CA ASN A 199 -0.65 13.46 -35.65
C ASN A 199 -1.71 13.66 -34.58
N LYS A 200 -1.43 14.28 -33.62
CA LYS A 200 -1.71 15.59 -32.98
C LYS A 200 -1.62 15.50 -31.49
#